data_f6c14ec76a9dce08a788261194f9f66a
#
_entry.id   f6c14ec76a9dce08a788261194f9f66a
#
_cell.length_a   1.000
_cell.length_b   1.000
_cell.length_c   1.000
_cell.angle_alpha   90.00
_cell.angle_beta   90.00
_cell.angle_gamma   90.00
#
_symmetry.space_group_name_H-M   'P 1'
#
loop_
_entity.id
_entity.type
_entity.pdbx_description
1 polymer ?
#
loop_
_entity_poly.entity_id
_entity_poly.type
_entity_poly.pdbx_seq_one_letter_code
_entity_poly.pdbx_strand_id
1 'polypeptide(L)'
;CCDVRVSHPASRIGQPETRAGLASIGGTYFMSLYVGHGANRELSLSGGLVSGERAHAIGLVDHLVEEGEVLGKAIEIAEEMLKVPPVAMRLTKERLRALTHPGFDDATAAAVRYSLEAYATGEPQRIMKGFLAARAARKK
;
A
#
# COMPACT_ATOMS: atom_id res chain seq x y z
N CYS A 1 -3.74 -5.29 0.17
CA CYS A 1 -5.16 -5.61 0.16
C CYS A 1 -5.50 -6.61 1.26
N CYS A 2 -5.11 -6.32 2.50
CA CYS A 2 -5.49 -7.13 3.66
C CYS A 2 -6.72 -6.52 4.32
N ASP A 3 -7.53 -7.36 4.97
CA ASP A 3 -8.71 -6.90 5.70
C ASP A 3 -8.31 -6.06 6.93
N VAL A 4 -7.21 -6.45 7.60
CA VAL A 4 -6.63 -5.72 8.74
C VAL A 4 -5.12 -5.58 8.55
N ARG A 5 -4.57 -4.48 8.99
CA ARG A 5 -3.14 -4.14 8.88
C ARG A 5 -2.58 -3.83 10.27
N VAL A 6 -1.55 -4.58 10.65
CA VAL A 6 -0.81 -4.40 11.90
C VAL A 6 0.60 -3.95 11.57
N SER A 7 1.14 -3.00 12.31
CA SER A 7 2.50 -2.48 12.10
C SER A 7 3.11 -2.00 13.41
N HIS A 8 4.33 -1.48 13.36
CA HIS A 8 5.04 -0.90 14.51
C HIS A 8 5.43 0.57 14.23
N PRO A 9 5.69 1.38 15.27
CA PRO A 9 5.92 2.83 15.13
C PRO A 9 7.02 3.20 14.13
N ALA A 10 8.14 2.48 14.15
CA ALA A 10 9.31 2.74 13.31
C ALA A 10 9.20 2.20 11.87
N SER A 11 8.12 1.50 11.51
CA SER A 11 7.91 1.02 10.14
C SER A 11 7.84 2.18 9.14
N ARG A 12 8.13 1.90 7.87
CA ARG A 12 8.10 2.90 6.80
C ARG A 12 7.15 2.45 5.70
N ILE A 13 6.09 3.20 5.50
CA ILE A 13 4.98 2.85 4.60
C ILE A 13 4.69 4.04 3.68
N GLY A 14 4.41 3.80 2.40
CA GLY A 14 4.06 4.86 1.44
C GLY A 14 4.01 4.38 0.00
N GLN A 15 4.11 5.33 -0.93
CA GLN A 15 3.93 5.12 -2.37
C GLN A 15 5.18 5.61 -3.14
N PRO A 16 6.32 4.88 -3.08
CA PRO A 16 7.58 5.37 -3.63
C PRO A 16 7.68 5.27 -5.16
N GLU A 17 6.69 4.74 -5.86
CA GLU A 17 6.69 4.50 -7.30
C GLU A 17 6.97 5.76 -8.11
N THR A 18 6.39 6.90 -7.71
CA THR A 18 6.57 8.17 -8.40
C THR A 18 8.03 8.64 -8.39
N ARG A 19 8.77 8.35 -7.31
CA ARG A 19 10.22 8.63 -7.24
C ARG A 19 11.05 7.70 -8.12
N ALA A 20 10.49 6.56 -8.52
CA ALA A 20 11.10 5.64 -9.46
C ALA A 20 10.72 5.93 -10.93
N GLY A 21 9.99 7.01 -11.20
CA GLY A 21 9.50 7.37 -12.53
C GLY A 21 8.29 6.57 -12.98
N LEU A 22 7.59 5.95 -12.05
CA LEU A 22 6.37 5.17 -12.31
C LEU A 22 5.16 5.85 -11.69
N ALA A 23 4.03 5.81 -12.38
CA ALA A 23 2.79 6.31 -11.81
C ALA A 23 2.26 5.35 -10.71
N SER A 24 1.91 5.91 -9.56
CA SER A 24 1.27 5.16 -8.46
C SER A 24 -0.23 5.03 -8.71
N ILE A 25 -0.66 4.06 -9.48
CA ILE A 25 -2.06 3.87 -9.86
C ILE A 25 -2.77 2.92 -8.90
N GLY A 26 -2.32 1.68 -8.80
CA GLY A 26 -2.89 0.69 -7.88
C GLY A 26 -2.82 1.13 -6.43
N GLY A 27 -1.66 1.67 -6.01
CA GLY A 27 -1.46 2.20 -4.67
C GLY A 27 -2.40 3.36 -4.35
N THR A 28 -2.58 4.31 -5.28
CA THR A 28 -3.51 5.43 -5.13
C THR A 28 -4.95 4.95 -4.97
N TYR A 29 -5.37 3.94 -5.72
CA TYR A 29 -6.69 3.33 -5.56
C TYR A 29 -6.85 2.69 -4.18
N PHE A 30 -5.91 1.79 -3.80
CA PHE A 30 -6.02 1.12 -2.50
C PHE A 30 -5.99 2.09 -1.32
N MET A 31 -5.13 3.10 -1.36
CA MET A 31 -5.09 4.11 -0.30
C MET A 31 -6.40 4.89 -0.21
N SER A 32 -7.10 5.13 -1.33
CA SER A 32 -8.39 5.83 -1.32
C SER A 32 -9.48 5.09 -0.54
N LEU A 33 -9.32 3.79 -0.30
CA LEU A 33 -10.24 2.99 0.48
C LEU A 33 -10.03 3.12 2.00
N TYR A 34 -8.89 3.62 2.44
CA TYR A 34 -8.50 3.62 3.85
C TYR A 34 -8.19 5.00 4.42
N VAL A 35 -7.64 5.89 3.60
CA VAL A 35 -7.20 7.21 4.06
C VAL A 35 -7.96 8.35 3.37
N GLY A 36 -8.02 9.50 4.01
CA GLY A 36 -8.63 10.68 3.42
C GLY A 36 -7.89 11.16 2.14
N HIS A 37 -8.62 11.85 1.25
CA HIS A 37 -8.08 12.34 -0.02
C HIS A 37 -6.79 13.15 0.11
N GLY A 38 -6.65 13.96 1.17
CA GLY A 38 -5.44 14.76 1.42
C GLY A 38 -4.20 13.90 1.60
N ALA A 39 -4.27 12.92 2.52
CA ALA A 39 -3.17 12.01 2.79
C ALA A 39 -2.85 11.11 1.59
N ASN A 40 -3.87 10.62 0.86
CA ASN A 40 -3.66 9.85 -0.35
C ASN A 40 -2.89 10.66 -1.41
N ARG A 41 -3.32 11.90 -1.68
CA ARG A 41 -2.66 12.78 -2.66
C ARG A 41 -1.23 13.12 -2.24
N GLU A 42 -1.02 13.47 -0.97
CA GLU A 42 0.31 13.77 -0.43
C GLU A 42 1.28 12.61 -0.66
N LEU A 43 0.92 11.38 -0.25
CA LEU A 43 1.79 10.22 -0.36
C LEU A 43 1.99 9.77 -1.81
N SER A 44 0.94 9.76 -2.62
CA SER A 44 1.00 9.32 -4.02
C SER A 44 1.80 10.29 -4.90
N LEU A 45 1.67 11.61 -4.70
CA LEU A 45 2.37 12.61 -5.50
C LEU A 45 3.81 12.83 -5.05
N SER A 46 4.07 12.78 -3.73
CA SER A 46 5.43 12.97 -3.21
C SER A 46 6.33 11.75 -3.34
N GLY A 47 5.75 10.55 -3.47
CA GLY A 47 6.47 9.29 -3.35
C GLY A 47 7.10 9.13 -1.96
N GLY A 48 6.53 9.76 -0.93
CA GLY A 48 7.04 9.77 0.43
C GLY A 48 6.75 8.47 1.18
N LEU A 49 7.62 8.17 2.16
CA LEU A 49 7.37 7.14 3.17
C LEU A 49 7.12 7.84 4.50
N VAL A 50 6.09 7.39 5.22
CA VAL A 50 5.76 7.86 6.56
C VAL A 50 6.08 6.80 7.61
N SER A 51 6.20 7.19 8.88
CA SER A 51 6.33 6.26 10.00
C SER A 51 5.06 5.45 10.21
N GLY A 52 5.16 4.30 10.89
CA GLY A 52 4.01 3.51 11.30
C GLY A 52 3.01 4.31 12.14
N GLU A 53 3.51 5.20 13.02
CA GLU A 53 2.68 6.12 13.79
C GLU A 53 1.83 7.02 12.89
N ARG A 54 2.46 7.66 11.89
CA ARG A 54 1.73 8.51 10.94
C ARG A 54 0.76 7.69 10.09
N ALA A 55 1.17 6.50 9.65
CA ALA A 55 0.32 5.58 8.88
C ALA A 55 -0.92 5.17 9.70
N HIS A 56 -0.77 4.91 10.99
CA HIS A 56 -1.87 4.63 11.89
C HIS A 56 -2.78 5.86 12.08
N ALA A 57 -2.19 7.03 12.32
CA ALA A 57 -2.95 8.26 12.53
C ALA A 57 -3.81 8.67 11.31
N ILE A 58 -3.44 8.27 10.10
CA ILE A 58 -4.22 8.53 8.87
C ILE A 58 -5.13 7.37 8.45
N GLY A 59 -5.17 6.27 9.21
CA GLY A 59 -6.01 5.10 8.92
C GLY A 59 -5.42 4.10 7.90
N LEU A 60 -4.15 4.25 7.54
CA LEU A 60 -3.47 3.30 6.65
C LEU A 60 -3.05 2.01 7.38
N VAL A 61 -2.83 2.08 8.69
CA VAL A 61 -2.57 0.96 9.61
C VAL A 61 -3.67 0.92 10.65
N ASP A 62 -4.24 -0.25 10.93
CA ASP A 62 -5.35 -0.41 11.86
C ASP A 62 -4.88 -0.58 13.31
N HIS A 63 -3.78 -1.31 13.51
CA HIS A 63 -3.22 -1.57 14.84
C HIS A 63 -1.72 -1.26 14.87
N LEU A 64 -1.31 -0.54 15.91
CA LEU A 64 0.09 -0.20 16.17
C LEU A 64 0.54 -0.90 17.45
N VAL A 65 1.59 -1.70 17.36
CA VAL A 65 2.19 -2.46 18.47
C VAL A 65 3.72 -2.39 18.38
N GLU A 66 4.45 -2.89 19.38
CA GLU A 66 5.90 -3.01 19.30
C GLU A 66 6.32 -3.98 18.17
N GLU A 67 7.50 -3.77 17.59
CA GLU A 67 7.99 -4.51 16.42
C GLU A 67 7.92 -6.04 16.61
N GLY A 68 8.34 -6.52 17.77
CA GLY A 68 8.32 -7.95 18.12
C GLY A 68 6.92 -8.54 18.30
N GLU A 69 5.89 -7.72 18.45
CA GLU A 69 4.51 -8.13 18.72
C GLU A 69 3.63 -8.15 17.46
N VAL A 70 4.11 -7.61 16.33
CA VAL A 70 3.30 -7.45 15.11
C VAL A 70 2.66 -8.75 14.65
N LEU A 71 3.43 -9.84 14.58
CA LEU A 71 2.91 -11.13 14.17
C LEU A 71 1.92 -11.71 15.18
N GLY A 72 2.24 -11.61 16.48
CA GLY A 72 1.36 -12.08 17.57
C GLY A 72 0.00 -11.39 17.53
N LYS A 73 0.00 -10.06 17.38
CA LYS A 73 -1.24 -9.27 17.26
C LYS A 73 -2.04 -9.59 16.02
N ALA A 74 -1.39 -9.83 14.89
CA ALA A 74 -2.07 -10.23 13.66
C ALA A 74 -2.75 -11.61 13.81
N ILE A 75 -2.10 -12.56 14.48
CA ILE A 75 -2.66 -13.89 14.78
C ILE A 75 -3.85 -13.75 15.74
N GLU A 76 -3.71 -13.01 16.84
CA GLU A 76 -4.80 -12.73 17.79
C GLU A 76 -6.07 -12.22 17.08
N ILE A 77 -5.92 -11.23 16.21
CA ILE A 77 -7.04 -10.68 15.44
C ILE A 77 -7.66 -11.73 14.51
N ALA A 78 -6.84 -12.54 13.86
CA ALA A 78 -7.32 -13.60 12.98
C ALA A 78 -8.09 -14.67 13.76
N GLU A 79 -7.62 -15.04 14.96
CA GLU A 79 -8.30 -15.98 15.86
C GLU A 79 -9.66 -15.45 16.34
N GLU A 80 -9.76 -14.15 16.66
CA GLU A 80 -11.05 -13.52 16.97
C GLU A 80 -12.01 -13.58 15.78
N MET A 81 -11.51 -13.33 14.57
CA MET A 81 -12.32 -13.42 13.34
C MET A 81 -12.81 -14.85 13.06
N LEU A 82 -12.06 -15.88 13.46
CA LEU A 82 -12.48 -17.29 13.31
C LEU A 82 -13.69 -17.65 14.19
N LYS A 83 -14.01 -16.86 15.23
CA LYS A 83 -15.21 -17.06 16.07
C LYS A 83 -16.49 -16.61 15.39
N VAL A 84 -16.39 -15.83 14.31
CA VAL A 84 -17.55 -15.37 13.53
C VAL A 84 -18.13 -16.55 12.74
N PRO A 85 -19.46 -16.74 12.72
CA PRO A 85 -20.08 -17.79 11.92
C PRO A 85 -19.63 -17.73 10.44
N PRO A 86 -19.17 -18.86 9.86
CA PRO A 86 -18.47 -18.85 8.57
C PRO A 86 -19.32 -18.36 7.40
N VAL A 87 -20.63 -18.61 7.43
CA VAL A 87 -21.53 -18.10 6.38
C VAL A 87 -21.64 -16.58 6.44
N ALA A 88 -21.79 -16.01 7.64
CA ALA A 88 -21.85 -14.57 7.83
C ALA A 88 -20.54 -13.90 7.40
N MET A 89 -19.38 -14.46 7.78
CA MET A 89 -18.06 -13.99 7.36
C MET A 89 -17.93 -13.99 5.83
N ARG A 90 -18.26 -15.11 5.18
CA ARG A 90 -18.17 -15.24 3.72
C ARG A 90 -19.03 -14.20 3.01
N LEU A 91 -20.31 -14.09 3.37
CA LEU A 91 -21.25 -13.16 2.73
C LEU A 91 -20.83 -11.70 2.95
N THR A 92 -20.32 -11.36 4.13
CA THR A 92 -19.79 -10.02 4.42
C THR A 92 -18.57 -9.71 3.55
N LYS A 93 -17.61 -10.65 3.43
CA LYS A 93 -16.43 -10.47 2.55
C LYS A 93 -16.84 -10.37 1.08
N GLU A 94 -17.80 -11.16 0.61
CA GLU A 94 -18.34 -11.03 -0.75
C GLU A 94 -18.93 -9.64 -0.99
N ARG A 95 -19.68 -9.11 -0.02
CA ARG A 95 -20.26 -7.76 -0.13
C ARG A 95 -19.18 -6.67 -0.14
N LEU A 96 -18.19 -6.74 0.75
CA LEU A 96 -17.07 -5.81 0.78
C LEU A 96 -16.30 -5.82 -0.55
N ARG A 97 -16.04 -7.01 -1.10
CA ARG A 97 -15.41 -7.15 -2.40
C ARG A 97 -16.23 -6.50 -3.52
N ALA A 98 -17.54 -6.75 -3.56
CA ALA A 98 -18.43 -6.19 -4.58
C ALA A 98 -18.46 -4.65 -4.57
N LEU A 99 -18.24 -4.01 -3.42
CA LEU A 99 -18.17 -2.56 -3.29
C LEU A 99 -16.88 -1.95 -3.90
N THR A 100 -15.79 -2.72 -3.90
CA THR A 100 -14.47 -2.22 -4.30
C THR A 100 -14.01 -2.76 -5.65
N HIS A 101 -14.54 -3.89 -6.13
CA HIS A 101 -14.08 -4.56 -7.33
C HIS A 101 -14.13 -3.70 -8.61
N PRO A 102 -15.19 -2.93 -8.89
CA PRO A 102 -15.23 -2.10 -10.09
C PRO A 102 -14.10 -1.07 -10.17
N GLY A 103 -13.77 -0.43 -9.03
CA GLY A 103 -12.65 0.50 -8.97
C GLY A 103 -11.29 -0.19 -9.06
N PHE A 104 -11.19 -1.44 -8.60
CA PHE A 104 -9.98 -2.25 -8.76
C PHE A 104 -9.73 -2.60 -10.23
N ASP A 105 -10.77 -2.97 -10.97
CA ASP A 105 -10.65 -3.29 -12.40
C ASP A 105 -10.23 -2.07 -13.21
N ASP A 106 -10.84 -0.90 -12.94
CA ASP A 106 -10.45 0.38 -13.57
C ASP A 106 -8.99 0.74 -13.24
N ALA A 107 -8.59 0.67 -11.96
CA ALA A 107 -7.23 0.95 -11.54
C ALA A 107 -6.22 0.00 -12.18
N THR A 108 -6.57 -1.28 -12.35
CA THR A 108 -5.70 -2.28 -12.99
C THR A 108 -5.51 -1.97 -14.48
N ALA A 109 -6.58 -1.65 -15.19
CA ALA A 109 -6.50 -1.26 -16.61
C ALA A 109 -5.69 0.03 -16.79
N ALA A 110 -5.90 1.02 -15.92
CA ALA A 110 -5.13 2.27 -15.91
C ALA A 110 -3.65 2.03 -15.60
N ALA A 111 -3.33 1.14 -14.64
CA ALA A 111 -1.95 0.81 -14.29
C ALA A 111 -1.17 0.23 -15.47
N VAL A 112 -1.76 -0.67 -16.22
CA VAL A 112 -1.14 -1.22 -17.44
C VAL A 112 -0.84 -0.11 -18.43
N ARG A 113 -1.84 0.72 -18.76
CA ARG A 113 -1.71 1.82 -19.74
C ARG A 113 -0.62 2.82 -19.33
N TYR A 114 -0.67 3.33 -18.11
CA TYR A 114 0.30 4.34 -17.65
C TYR A 114 1.70 3.77 -17.42
N SER A 115 1.83 2.50 -17.07
CA SER A 115 3.14 1.85 -17.00
C SER A 115 3.78 1.77 -18.38
N LEU A 116 3.05 1.36 -19.41
CA LEU A 116 3.55 1.33 -20.79
C LEU A 116 3.99 2.72 -21.26
N GLU A 117 3.20 3.76 -20.97
CA GLU A 117 3.54 5.14 -21.28
C GLU A 117 4.82 5.59 -20.57
N ALA A 118 4.94 5.35 -19.25
CA ALA A 118 6.13 5.70 -18.48
C ALA A 118 7.39 4.98 -19.02
N TYR A 119 7.31 3.68 -19.28
CA TYR A 119 8.43 2.91 -19.81
C TYR A 119 8.84 3.34 -21.22
N ALA A 120 7.90 3.79 -22.05
CA ALA A 120 8.19 4.31 -23.39
C ALA A 120 9.06 5.59 -23.37
N THR A 121 9.01 6.38 -22.27
CA THR A 121 9.87 7.57 -22.11
C THR A 121 11.32 7.26 -21.77
N GLY A 122 11.62 6.05 -21.30
CA GLY A 122 12.91 5.65 -20.75
C GLY A 122 13.23 6.25 -19.36
N GLU A 123 12.29 6.98 -18.75
CA GLU A 123 12.51 7.63 -17.45
C GLU A 123 12.74 6.63 -16.31
N PRO A 124 11.89 5.58 -16.11
CA PRO A 124 12.10 4.57 -15.08
C PRO A 124 13.45 3.86 -15.22
N GLN A 125 13.86 3.55 -16.46
CA GLN A 125 15.15 2.89 -16.72
C GLN A 125 16.34 3.79 -16.35
N ARG A 126 16.26 5.11 -16.64
CA ARG A 126 17.32 6.06 -16.26
C ARG A 126 17.43 6.20 -14.74
N ILE A 127 16.31 6.33 -14.04
CA ILE A 127 16.27 6.43 -12.57
C ILE A 127 16.82 5.16 -11.94
N MET A 128 16.40 3.99 -12.39
CA MET A 128 16.88 2.70 -11.87
C MET A 128 18.38 2.53 -12.08
N LYS A 129 18.91 2.88 -13.25
CA LYS A 129 20.36 2.84 -13.53
C LYS A 129 21.14 3.74 -12.57
N GLY A 130 20.66 4.96 -12.35
CA GLY A 130 21.26 5.89 -11.39
C GLY A 130 21.24 5.35 -9.94
N PHE A 131 20.14 4.78 -9.51
CA PHE A 131 20.01 4.15 -8.19
C PHE A 131 21.00 2.99 -8.00
N LEU A 132 21.11 2.09 -8.97
CA LEU A 132 22.03 0.96 -8.91
C LEU A 132 23.50 1.42 -8.89
N ALA A 133 23.85 2.44 -9.67
CA ALA A 133 25.20 3.03 -9.67
C ALA A 133 25.54 3.65 -8.30
N ALA A 134 24.63 4.44 -7.73
CA ALA A 134 24.81 5.04 -6.40
C ALA A 134 24.94 3.98 -5.29
N ARG A 135 24.15 2.89 -5.37
CA ARG A 135 24.24 1.77 -4.42
C ARG A 135 25.58 1.03 -4.54
N ALA A 136 26.10 0.82 -5.75
CA ALA A 136 27.40 0.19 -5.98
C ALA A 136 28.56 1.04 -5.42
N ALA A 137 28.49 2.36 -5.56
CA ALA A 137 29.49 3.28 -5.03
C ALA A 137 29.57 3.30 -3.49
N ARG A 138 28.45 3.07 -2.79
CA ARG A 138 28.37 3.02 -1.31
C ARG A 138 28.94 1.72 -0.71
N LYS A 139 29.16 0.69 -1.51
CA LYS A 139 29.71 -0.60 -1.05
C LYS A 139 31.24 -0.69 -1.17
N LYS A 140 31.89 0.32 -1.76
CA LYS A 140 33.33 0.52 -1.80
C LYS A 140 33.77 1.44 -0.68
#